data_cef072e58b373ca91b5756ced53204b3
#
_entry.id   cef072e58b373ca91b5756ced53204b3
#
_cell.length_a   1.000
_cell.length_b   1.000
_cell.length_c   1.000
_cell.angle_alpha   90.00
_cell.angle_beta   90.00
_cell.angle_gamma   90.00
#
_symmetry.space_group_name_H-M   'P 1'
#
loop_
_entity.id
_entity.type
_entity.pdbx_description
1 polymer ?
#
loop_
_entity_poly.entity_id
_entity_poly.type
_entity_poly.pdbx_seq_one_letter_code
_entity_poly.pdbx_strand_id
1 'polypeptide(L)'
;MCYPTVIPHPMKPPNHVLMVRPARFRANEQTAATNYYQTHTSLPAAQSLMRAQSEFDALVSCLRMNSIKVTVVQDRLTPDTPDALFPNNWFALLGKGQLVLFPMFAENRRAERSNRIFEALSKEGYDVMHTVDYSEYEKKQQFLEGTGSMVLDHQNSIAYCALSARADAQLFNLFCEAFSFKPVVFHAYQTVGTTRLLIYHTNVMMVVAPDFALVCLDAVDDPKERASLQDSLTFSGKVVIPLTEQQLAQFAGNMLALTATDGKALLVMSCLLYTSDAADDPTC
;
A
#
# COMPACT_ATOMS: atom_id res chain seq x y z
N MET A 1 -12.95 -20.72 15.55
CA MET A 1 -14.00 -19.71 15.26
C MET A 1 -14.31 -19.81 13.79
N CYS A 2 -15.59 -20.08 13.40
CA CYS A 2 -15.98 -20.08 11.99
C CYS A 2 -16.10 -18.63 11.54
N TYR A 3 -15.19 -18.17 10.69
CA TYR A 3 -15.37 -16.91 9.97
C TYR A 3 -16.41 -17.14 8.87
N PRO A 4 -17.35 -16.22 8.66
CA PRO A 4 -18.30 -16.34 7.55
C PRO A 4 -17.51 -16.31 6.23
N THR A 5 -17.65 -17.34 5.42
CA THR A 5 -17.06 -17.41 4.08
C THR A 5 -17.66 -16.29 3.23
N VAL A 6 -16.91 -15.25 2.99
CA VAL A 6 -17.32 -14.15 2.12
C VAL A 6 -16.95 -14.56 0.70
N ILE A 7 -17.97 -14.83 -0.13
CA ILE A 7 -17.76 -15.00 -1.58
C ILE A 7 -17.37 -13.62 -2.13
N PRO A 8 -16.16 -13.43 -2.65
CA PRO A 8 -15.78 -12.16 -3.21
C PRO A 8 -16.62 -11.90 -4.47
N HIS A 9 -17.38 -10.81 -4.46
CA HIS A 9 -17.87 -10.26 -5.71
C HIS A 9 -16.70 -9.51 -6.38
N PRO A 10 -16.57 -9.55 -7.72
CA PRO A 10 -15.55 -8.79 -8.42
C PRO A 10 -15.69 -7.31 -8.04
N MET A 11 -14.77 -6.83 -7.21
CA MET A 11 -14.80 -5.44 -6.76
C MET A 11 -14.15 -4.58 -7.84
N LYS A 12 -14.86 -3.53 -8.25
CA LYS A 12 -14.26 -2.46 -9.07
C LYS A 12 -13.23 -1.71 -8.24
N PRO A 13 -12.19 -1.13 -8.86
CA PRO A 13 -11.29 -0.24 -8.16
C PRO A 13 -12.08 0.84 -7.38
N PRO A 14 -11.61 1.23 -6.18
CA PRO A 14 -12.35 2.15 -5.33
C PRO A 14 -12.53 3.53 -6.00
N ASN A 15 -13.63 4.20 -5.68
CA ASN A 15 -13.92 5.57 -6.09
C ASN A 15 -13.83 6.56 -4.92
N HIS A 16 -13.46 6.06 -3.75
CA HIS A 16 -13.30 6.83 -2.54
C HIS A 16 -12.00 6.42 -1.84
N VAL A 17 -11.19 7.40 -1.49
CA VAL A 17 -9.94 7.20 -0.75
C VAL A 17 -9.96 7.97 0.56
N LEU A 18 -9.37 7.38 1.59
CA LEU A 18 -9.06 8.05 2.83
C LEU A 18 -7.59 8.44 2.82
N MET A 19 -7.30 9.66 3.18
CA MET A 19 -5.95 10.19 3.26
C MET A 19 -5.71 10.87 4.61
N VAL A 20 -4.54 10.64 5.19
CA VAL A 20 -4.13 11.26 6.46
C VAL A 20 -3.16 12.39 6.19
N ARG A 21 -3.57 13.64 6.48
CA ARG A 21 -2.73 14.83 6.30
C ARG A 21 -1.71 14.92 7.43
N PRO A 22 -0.40 14.94 7.13
CA PRO A 22 0.61 14.82 8.16
C PRO A 22 0.63 16.04 9.11
N ALA A 23 0.75 15.77 10.43
CA ALA A 23 1.05 16.78 11.44
C ALA A 23 2.56 16.94 11.66
N ARG A 24 3.36 15.92 11.27
CA ARG A 24 4.81 15.90 11.21
C ARG A 24 5.25 15.22 9.93
N PHE A 25 6.42 15.58 9.42
CA PHE A 25 7.02 14.93 8.26
C PHE A 25 8.52 14.83 8.45
N ARG A 26 9.01 13.62 8.68
CA ARG A 26 10.41 13.29 8.88
C ARG A 26 10.67 11.81 8.58
N ALA A 27 11.91 11.43 8.41
CA ALA A 27 12.29 10.03 8.37
C ALA A 27 11.90 9.32 9.69
N ASN A 28 11.47 8.08 9.59
CA ASN A 28 11.14 7.25 10.74
C ASN A 28 12.34 6.36 11.08
N GLU A 29 12.98 6.63 12.20
CA GLU A 29 14.19 5.94 12.64
C GLU A 29 13.93 4.45 12.90
N GLN A 30 12.72 4.08 13.35
CA GLN A 30 12.38 2.67 13.60
C GLN A 30 12.20 1.85 12.31
N THR A 31 11.98 2.51 11.19
CA THR A 31 11.81 1.85 9.89
C THR A 31 13.01 2.02 8.95
N ALA A 32 13.95 2.90 9.27
CA ALA A 32 15.10 3.25 8.43
C ALA A 32 15.97 2.04 8.06
N ALA A 33 16.15 1.09 8.97
CA ALA A 33 16.95 -0.11 8.75
C ALA A 33 16.42 -1.04 7.65
N THR A 34 15.14 -0.93 7.29
CA THR A 34 14.49 -1.77 6.27
C THR A 34 13.90 -0.98 5.11
N ASN A 35 13.69 0.33 5.26
CA ASN A 35 13.15 1.20 4.22
C ASN A 35 14.26 2.03 3.59
N TYR A 36 14.83 1.52 2.50
CA TYR A 36 15.93 2.15 1.77
C TYR A 36 15.47 3.30 0.85
N TYR A 37 14.16 3.57 0.76
CA TYR A 37 13.60 4.72 0.05
C TYR A 37 13.54 5.98 0.90
N GLN A 38 13.81 5.88 2.21
CA GLN A 38 13.89 7.05 3.07
C GLN A 38 15.16 7.84 2.76
N THR A 39 14.99 9.11 2.43
CA THR A 39 16.09 10.04 2.20
C THR A 39 16.17 11.06 3.34
N HIS A 40 17.38 11.36 3.78
CA HIS A 40 17.58 12.46 4.72
C HIS A 40 17.53 13.79 3.97
N THR A 41 16.70 14.70 4.46
CA THR A 41 16.67 16.08 3.97
C THR A 41 17.47 17.01 4.88
N SER A 42 18.17 17.98 4.29
CA SER A 42 18.80 19.07 5.04
C SER A 42 17.84 20.20 5.38
N LEU A 43 16.58 20.13 4.93
CA LEU A 43 15.59 21.16 5.21
C LEU A 43 15.18 21.17 6.70
N PRO A 44 14.95 22.36 7.27
CA PRO A 44 14.35 22.46 8.59
C PRO A 44 13.01 21.74 8.67
N ALA A 45 12.71 21.11 9.81
CA ALA A 45 11.51 20.29 9.99
C ALA A 45 10.21 21.02 9.63
N ALA A 46 10.10 22.30 9.96
CA ALA A 46 8.93 23.13 9.59
C ALA A 46 8.77 23.30 8.08
N GLN A 47 9.88 23.45 7.34
CA GLN A 47 9.85 23.56 5.88
C GLN A 47 9.53 22.24 5.22
N SER A 48 10.09 21.13 5.74
CA SER A 48 9.78 19.78 5.27
C SER A 48 8.28 19.47 5.45
N LEU A 49 7.72 19.78 6.61
CA LEU A 49 6.29 19.62 6.87
C LEU A 49 5.44 20.46 5.94
N MET A 50 5.78 21.76 5.76
CA MET A 50 5.03 22.67 4.89
C MET A 50 5.01 22.16 3.45
N ARG A 51 6.13 21.66 2.92
CA ARG A 51 6.21 21.04 1.59
C ARG A 51 5.34 19.79 1.50
N ALA A 52 5.48 18.86 2.45
CA ALA A 52 4.70 17.63 2.46
C ALA A 52 3.19 17.92 2.53
N GLN A 53 2.78 18.91 3.32
CA GLN A 53 1.38 19.34 3.38
C GLN A 53 0.90 19.98 2.07
N SER A 54 1.74 20.79 1.42
CA SER A 54 1.41 21.41 0.12
C SER A 54 1.23 20.35 -0.97
N GLU A 55 2.14 19.38 -1.06
CA GLU A 55 2.05 18.26 -2.00
C GLU A 55 0.82 17.38 -1.72
N PHE A 56 0.55 17.11 -0.44
CA PHE A 56 -0.64 16.38 -0.01
C PHE A 56 -1.92 17.09 -0.44
N ASP A 57 -2.03 18.40 -0.18
CA ASP A 57 -3.21 19.20 -0.51
C ASP A 57 -3.39 19.30 -2.03
N ALA A 58 -2.30 19.38 -2.80
CA ALA A 58 -2.33 19.34 -4.26
C ALA A 58 -2.84 17.99 -4.79
N LEU A 59 -2.37 16.86 -4.24
CA LEU A 59 -2.85 15.52 -4.60
C LEU A 59 -4.34 15.37 -4.29
N VAL A 60 -4.79 15.80 -3.11
CA VAL A 60 -6.22 15.80 -2.74
C VAL A 60 -7.06 16.59 -3.75
N SER A 61 -6.58 17.77 -4.13
CA SER A 61 -7.26 18.63 -5.12
C SER A 61 -7.31 17.94 -6.49
N CYS A 62 -6.22 17.36 -6.94
CA CYS A 62 -6.14 16.62 -8.20
C CYS A 62 -7.11 15.43 -8.22
N LEU A 63 -7.17 14.64 -7.17
CA LEU A 63 -8.09 13.50 -7.06
C LEU A 63 -9.56 13.97 -7.13
N ARG A 64 -9.91 15.04 -6.40
CA ARG A 64 -11.27 15.59 -6.41
C ARG A 64 -11.65 16.16 -7.77
N MET A 65 -10.75 16.86 -8.46
CA MET A 65 -10.98 17.34 -9.84
C MET A 65 -11.20 16.18 -10.83
N ASN A 66 -10.64 15.00 -10.55
CA ASN A 66 -10.86 13.81 -11.35
C ASN A 66 -12.02 12.93 -10.79
N SER A 67 -12.97 13.52 -10.09
CA SER A 67 -14.18 12.85 -9.60
C SER A 67 -13.92 11.66 -8.66
N ILE A 68 -12.84 11.70 -7.90
CA ILE A 68 -12.57 10.78 -6.79
C ILE A 68 -13.03 11.42 -5.50
N LYS A 69 -13.84 10.70 -4.72
CA LYS A 69 -14.21 11.12 -3.37
C LYS A 69 -12.99 10.97 -2.44
N VAL A 70 -12.68 12.03 -1.67
CA VAL A 70 -11.52 12.02 -0.76
C VAL A 70 -11.93 12.46 0.62
N THR A 71 -11.81 11.57 1.61
CA THR A 71 -11.92 11.87 3.04
C THR A 71 -10.53 12.18 3.57
N VAL A 72 -10.34 13.38 4.12
CA VAL A 72 -9.07 13.77 4.74
C VAL A 72 -9.22 13.79 6.24
N VAL A 73 -8.30 13.08 6.92
CA VAL A 73 -8.17 13.10 8.38
C VAL A 73 -6.88 13.83 8.72
N GLN A 74 -6.96 14.88 9.54
CA GLN A 74 -5.76 15.57 10.03
C GLN A 74 -5.09 14.71 11.10
N ASP A 75 -3.80 14.40 10.93
CA ASP A 75 -2.98 13.75 11.94
C ASP A 75 -2.76 14.64 13.18
N ARG A 76 -2.19 14.07 14.24
CA ARG A 76 -1.92 14.75 15.52
C ARG A 76 -0.42 14.86 15.79
N LEU A 77 -0.09 15.83 16.62
CA LEU A 77 1.29 15.95 17.13
C LEU A 77 1.61 14.90 18.21
N THR A 78 0.60 14.35 18.87
CA THR A 78 0.73 13.34 19.92
C THR A 78 -0.31 12.26 19.73
N PRO A 79 0.08 10.97 19.71
CA PRO A 79 1.46 10.44 19.76
C PRO A 79 2.31 10.84 18.54
N ASP A 80 3.63 10.61 18.61
CA ASP A 80 4.56 10.88 17.51
C ASP A 80 4.52 9.73 16.48
N THR A 81 3.88 9.97 15.35
CA THR A 81 3.58 9.00 14.31
C THR A 81 4.05 9.50 12.94
N PRO A 82 5.37 9.44 12.64
CA PRO A 82 5.93 10.04 11.43
C PRO A 82 5.42 9.44 10.13
N ASP A 83 4.93 8.18 10.15
CA ASP A 83 4.40 7.45 9.00
C ASP A 83 2.86 7.41 8.97
N ALA A 84 2.16 8.22 9.79
CA ALA A 84 0.69 8.23 9.86
C ALA A 84 -0.02 8.50 8.50
N LEU A 85 0.71 9.05 7.53
CA LEU A 85 0.19 9.29 6.18
C LEU A 85 0.02 7.98 5.36
N PHE A 86 0.45 6.82 5.89
CA PHE A 86 0.29 5.51 5.25
C PHE A 86 -0.67 4.59 6.05
N PRO A 87 -1.95 4.97 6.21
CA PRO A 87 -2.89 4.22 7.05
C PRO A 87 -3.19 2.82 6.50
N ASN A 88 -3.00 2.58 5.20
CA ASN A 88 -3.17 1.29 4.55
C ASN A 88 -2.26 0.18 5.11
N ASN A 89 -1.24 0.53 5.89
CA ASN A 89 -0.37 -0.47 6.50
C ASN A 89 -0.97 -1.07 7.79
N TRP A 90 -1.78 -0.33 8.55
CA TRP A 90 -2.31 -0.83 9.80
C TRP A 90 -3.79 -1.21 9.76
N PHE A 91 -4.54 -0.82 8.70
CA PHE A 91 -5.91 -1.30 8.48
C PHE A 91 -6.27 -1.43 7.01
N ALA A 92 -7.29 -2.23 6.74
CA ALA A 92 -7.99 -2.28 5.47
C ALA A 92 -9.50 -2.37 5.71
N LEU A 93 -10.27 -1.74 4.82
CA LEU A 93 -11.71 -1.96 4.71
C LEU A 93 -11.96 -2.90 3.55
N LEU A 94 -12.42 -4.10 3.87
CA LEU A 94 -12.90 -5.05 2.88
C LEU A 94 -14.42 -4.91 2.74
N GLY A 95 -14.99 -5.37 1.65
CA GLY A 95 -16.41 -5.20 1.38
C GLY A 95 -17.33 -5.59 2.55
N LYS A 96 -18.57 -5.07 2.57
CA LYS A 96 -19.60 -5.34 3.57
C LYS A 96 -19.28 -4.87 5.01
N GLY A 97 -18.54 -3.77 5.15
CA GLY A 97 -18.23 -3.19 6.46
C GLY A 97 -17.22 -4.00 7.29
N GLN A 98 -16.40 -4.82 6.65
CA GLN A 98 -15.33 -5.54 7.31
C GLN A 98 -14.11 -4.67 7.48
N LEU A 99 -13.67 -4.50 8.73
CA LEU A 99 -12.41 -3.86 9.10
C LEU A 99 -11.40 -4.94 9.44
N VAL A 100 -10.20 -4.83 8.89
CA VAL A 100 -9.05 -5.64 9.29
C VAL A 100 -8.00 -4.73 9.90
N LEU A 101 -7.52 -5.08 11.10
CA LEU A 101 -6.41 -4.43 11.77
C LEU A 101 -5.18 -5.31 11.66
N PHE A 102 -4.07 -4.72 11.24
CA PHE A 102 -2.82 -5.43 10.97
C PHE A 102 -1.75 -5.14 12.02
N PRO A 103 -0.89 -6.15 12.34
CA PRO A 103 0.24 -5.99 13.24
C PRO A 103 1.37 -5.22 12.56
N MET A 104 1.86 -4.17 13.24
CA MET A 104 2.89 -3.27 12.77
C MET A 104 4.25 -3.62 13.36
N PHE A 105 5.29 -3.69 12.51
CA PHE A 105 6.67 -3.96 12.88
C PHE A 105 7.22 -2.85 13.80
N ALA A 106 7.16 -1.60 13.35
CA ALA A 106 7.65 -0.46 14.11
C ALA A 106 6.66 -0.08 15.22
N GLU A 107 7.16 0.06 16.46
CA GLU A 107 6.32 0.34 17.64
C GLU A 107 5.62 1.69 17.55
N ASN A 108 6.30 2.73 17.04
CA ASN A 108 5.71 4.06 16.88
C ASN A 108 4.56 4.05 15.87
N ARG A 109 4.52 3.11 14.91
CA ARG A 109 3.43 2.95 13.97
C ARG A 109 2.19 2.27 14.58
N ARG A 110 2.33 1.50 15.66
CA ARG A 110 1.20 0.93 16.41
C ARG A 110 0.33 2.02 17.01
N ALA A 111 0.92 3.18 17.35
CA ALA A 111 0.22 4.35 17.85
C ALA A 111 -0.59 5.13 16.78
N GLU A 112 -0.45 4.79 15.50
CA GLU A 112 -1.25 5.36 14.40
C GLU A 112 -2.72 4.91 14.46
N ARG A 113 -3.03 3.77 15.10
CA ARG A 113 -4.39 3.26 15.26
C ARG A 113 -5.26 4.25 16.01
N SER A 114 -6.22 4.85 15.31
CA SER A 114 -7.04 5.92 15.85
C SER A 114 -8.50 5.79 15.41
N ASN A 115 -9.40 5.83 16.39
CA ASN A 115 -10.84 5.81 16.14
C ASN A 115 -11.33 7.00 15.29
N ARG A 116 -10.59 8.11 15.25
CA ARG A 116 -10.92 9.28 14.42
C ARG A 116 -11.03 8.95 12.94
N ILE A 117 -10.23 7.97 12.47
CA ILE A 117 -10.30 7.50 11.08
C ILE A 117 -11.67 6.83 10.84
N PHE A 118 -12.08 5.97 11.76
CA PHE A 118 -13.37 5.27 11.65
C PHE A 118 -14.56 6.21 11.85
N GLU A 119 -14.45 7.19 12.75
CA GLU A 119 -15.44 8.26 12.90
C GLU A 119 -15.59 9.11 11.63
N ALA A 120 -14.47 9.42 10.95
CA ALA A 120 -14.51 10.14 9.69
C ALA A 120 -15.15 9.31 8.58
N LEU A 121 -14.85 8.01 8.51
CA LEU A 121 -15.46 7.08 7.56
C LEU A 121 -16.95 6.87 7.81
N SER A 122 -17.38 6.75 9.08
CA SER A 122 -18.80 6.61 9.43
C SER A 122 -19.60 7.85 9.00
N LYS A 123 -19.05 9.07 9.14
CA LYS A 123 -19.70 10.30 8.62
C LYS A 123 -19.88 10.28 7.11
N GLU A 124 -19.11 9.49 6.40
CA GLU A 124 -19.19 9.29 4.95
C GLU A 124 -20.02 8.06 4.56
N GLY A 125 -20.69 7.42 5.54
CA GLY A 125 -21.55 6.26 5.35
C GLY A 125 -20.82 4.91 5.31
N TYR A 126 -19.58 4.83 5.80
CA TYR A 126 -18.83 3.58 5.93
C TYR A 126 -18.85 3.08 7.37
N ASP A 127 -19.87 2.31 7.71
CA ASP A 127 -19.98 1.72 9.05
C ASP A 127 -19.22 0.40 9.13
N VAL A 128 -18.43 0.27 10.20
CA VAL A 128 -17.74 -0.98 10.51
C VAL A 128 -18.73 -1.94 11.15
N MET A 129 -19.01 -3.05 10.47
CA MET A 129 -19.93 -4.10 10.93
C MET A 129 -19.18 -5.22 11.67
N HIS A 130 -17.99 -5.56 11.20
CA HIS A 130 -17.16 -6.62 11.74
C HIS A 130 -15.70 -6.21 11.74
N THR A 131 -14.98 -6.55 12.80
CA THR A 131 -13.54 -6.31 12.91
C THR A 131 -12.81 -7.64 13.06
N VAL A 132 -11.80 -7.85 12.22
CA VAL A 132 -10.80 -8.92 12.38
C VAL A 132 -9.50 -8.25 12.82
N ASP A 133 -9.03 -8.57 14.01
CA ASP A 133 -7.87 -7.91 14.62
C ASP A 133 -6.70 -8.88 14.73
N TYR A 134 -5.66 -8.63 13.93
CA TYR A 134 -4.40 -9.36 13.97
C TYR A 134 -3.32 -8.66 14.82
N SER A 135 -3.61 -7.53 15.49
CA SER A 135 -2.61 -6.76 16.24
C SER A 135 -1.95 -7.54 17.38
N GLU A 136 -2.64 -8.54 17.95
CA GLU A 136 -2.08 -9.43 18.99
C GLU A 136 -0.83 -10.21 18.53
N TYR A 137 -0.63 -10.38 17.22
CA TYR A 137 0.55 -11.04 16.67
C TYR A 137 1.83 -10.21 16.87
N GLU A 138 1.72 -8.91 17.16
CA GLU A 138 2.86 -8.07 17.55
C GLU A 138 3.60 -8.62 18.77
N LYS A 139 2.88 -9.23 19.73
CA LYS A 139 3.45 -9.89 20.91
C LYS A 139 4.28 -11.12 20.55
N LYS A 140 4.01 -11.72 19.38
CA LYS A 140 4.73 -12.88 18.85
C LYS A 140 5.82 -12.49 17.86
N GLN A 141 6.06 -11.19 17.65
CA GLN A 141 6.99 -10.66 16.64
C GLN A 141 6.65 -11.14 15.21
N GLN A 142 5.36 -11.32 14.93
CA GLN A 142 4.84 -11.64 13.60
C GLN A 142 4.10 -10.42 13.06
N PHE A 143 4.42 -10.00 11.85
CA PHE A 143 3.93 -8.76 11.27
C PHE A 143 3.35 -8.99 9.87
N LEU A 144 2.33 -8.21 9.55
CA LEU A 144 1.75 -8.14 8.21
C LEU A 144 1.18 -6.73 8.04
N GLU A 145 1.93 -5.85 7.38
CA GLU A 145 1.57 -4.43 7.28
C GLU A 145 0.59 -4.16 6.13
N GLY A 146 -0.62 -4.69 6.24
CA GLY A 146 -1.76 -4.43 5.37
C GLY A 146 -1.45 -4.46 3.87
N THR A 147 -2.00 -3.52 3.13
CA THR A 147 -1.75 -3.38 1.68
C THR A 147 -0.42 -2.72 1.33
N GLY A 148 0.48 -2.55 2.30
CA GLY A 148 1.91 -2.40 2.06
C GLY A 148 2.55 -3.76 1.80
N SER A 149 2.39 -4.69 2.75
CA SER A 149 2.96 -6.04 2.70
C SER A 149 2.30 -6.94 1.66
N MET A 150 1.08 -6.65 1.22
CA MET A 150 0.36 -7.45 0.24
C MET A 150 -0.32 -6.60 -0.82
N VAL A 151 -0.43 -7.15 -2.04
CA VAL A 151 -1.20 -6.60 -3.15
C VAL A 151 -2.36 -7.55 -3.44
N LEU A 152 -3.57 -7.01 -3.51
CA LEU A 152 -4.80 -7.80 -3.63
C LEU A 152 -5.41 -7.66 -5.02
N ASP A 153 -5.55 -8.77 -5.73
CA ASP A 153 -6.41 -8.87 -6.91
C ASP A 153 -7.81 -9.31 -6.47
N HIS A 154 -8.64 -8.34 -6.18
CA HIS A 154 -10.01 -8.57 -5.74
C HIS A 154 -10.88 -9.25 -6.81
N GLN A 155 -10.56 -9.05 -8.08
CA GLN A 155 -11.33 -9.62 -9.20
C GLN A 155 -11.15 -11.13 -9.28
N ASN A 156 -9.92 -11.61 -9.05
CA ASN A 156 -9.57 -13.02 -9.15
C ASN A 156 -9.37 -13.67 -7.77
N SER A 157 -9.58 -12.91 -6.69
CA SER A 157 -9.36 -13.38 -5.30
C SER A 157 -7.96 -13.94 -5.10
N ILE A 158 -6.94 -13.21 -5.58
CA ILE A 158 -5.53 -13.57 -5.41
C ILE A 158 -4.85 -12.50 -4.56
N ALA A 159 -4.03 -12.93 -3.61
CA ALA A 159 -3.20 -12.04 -2.83
C ALA A 159 -1.72 -12.37 -3.06
N TYR A 160 -0.92 -11.34 -3.32
CA TYR A 160 0.51 -11.42 -3.58
C TYR A 160 1.28 -10.84 -2.40
N CYS A 161 2.32 -11.56 -1.92
CA CYS A 161 3.09 -11.13 -0.76
C CYS A 161 4.58 -11.44 -0.94
N ALA A 162 5.39 -10.39 -1.01
CA ALA A 162 6.84 -10.48 -0.87
C ALA A 162 7.18 -10.59 0.63
N LEU A 163 7.80 -11.71 1.03
CA LEU A 163 8.15 -11.95 2.43
C LEU A 163 9.28 -11.04 2.91
N SER A 164 9.13 -10.51 4.10
CA SER A 164 10.10 -9.61 4.72
C SER A 164 9.93 -9.59 6.24
N ALA A 165 10.70 -8.77 6.94
CA ALA A 165 10.50 -8.52 8.37
C ALA A 165 9.11 -7.90 8.68
N ARG A 166 8.38 -7.38 7.68
CA ARG A 166 7.05 -6.77 7.81
C ARG A 166 5.95 -7.59 7.14
N ALA A 167 6.26 -8.81 6.68
CA ALA A 167 5.35 -9.69 5.96
C ALA A 167 5.63 -11.15 6.31
N ASP A 168 4.98 -11.64 7.37
CA ASP A 168 5.09 -13.02 7.85
C ASP A 168 4.22 -13.96 7.01
N ALA A 169 4.81 -15.07 6.53
CA ALA A 169 4.13 -16.02 5.65
C ALA A 169 2.94 -16.72 6.32
N GLN A 170 3.06 -17.08 7.59
CA GLN A 170 1.98 -17.77 8.30
C GLN A 170 0.79 -16.85 8.49
N LEU A 171 1.04 -15.61 8.89
CA LEU A 171 -0.01 -14.61 9.09
C LEU A 171 -0.67 -14.22 7.77
N PHE A 172 0.11 -14.11 6.69
CA PHE A 172 -0.43 -13.89 5.35
C PHE A 172 -1.36 -15.04 4.91
N ASN A 173 -0.97 -16.29 5.13
CA ASN A 173 -1.82 -17.43 4.80
C ASN A 173 -3.12 -17.44 5.64
N LEU A 174 -3.05 -17.11 6.94
CA LEU A 174 -4.24 -16.94 7.79
C LEU A 174 -5.18 -15.86 7.26
N PHE A 175 -4.64 -14.73 6.81
CA PHE A 175 -5.43 -13.68 6.16
C PHE A 175 -6.09 -14.20 4.88
N CYS A 176 -5.34 -14.87 4.01
CA CYS A 176 -5.86 -15.42 2.76
C CYS A 176 -6.98 -16.43 3.00
N GLU A 177 -6.83 -17.33 3.98
CA GLU A 177 -7.87 -18.29 4.37
C GLU A 177 -9.12 -17.58 4.88
N ALA A 178 -8.98 -16.60 5.80
CA ALA A 178 -10.09 -15.87 6.39
C ALA A 178 -10.90 -15.07 5.35
N PHE A 179 -10.25 -14.56 4.31
CA PHE A 179 -10.87 -13.70 3.30
C PHE A 179 -10.99 -14.34 1.92
N SER A 180 -10.75 -15.66 1.83
CA SER A 180 -10.90 -16.45 0.59
C SER A 180 -10.02 -15.94 -0.57
N PHE A 181 -8.80 -15.51 -0.27
CA PHE A 181 -7.79 -15.23 -1.29
C PHE A 181 -6.90 -16.44 -1.54
N LYS A 182 -6.51 -16.64 -2.79
CA LYS A 182 -5.44 -17.58 -3.16
C LYS A 182 -4.09 -16.90 -2.90
N PRO A 183 -3.24 -17.45 -2.00
CA PRO A 183 -1.95 -16.84 -1.70
C PRO A 183 -0.91 -17.09 -2.80
N VAL A 184 -0.14 -16.06 -3.13
CA VAL A 184 1.09 -16.13 -3.94
C VAL A 184 2.21 -15.49 -3.12
N VAL A 185 3.15 -16.32 -2.68
CA VAL A 185 4.24 -15.94 -1.77
C VAL A 185 5.56 -16.02 -2.52
N PHE A 186 6.43 -15.05 -2.32
CA PHE A 186 7.75 -14.99 -2.94
C PHE A 186 8.70 -14.10 -2.12
N HIS A 187 9.99 -14.17 -2.42
CA HIS A 187 10.99 -13.24 -1.90
C HIS A 187 11.40 -12.26 -3.00
N ALA A 188 11.46 -10.99 -2.64
CA ALA A 188 11.88 -9.95 -3.57
C ALA A 188 13.02 -9.12 -2.98
N TYR A 189 13.95 -8.73 -3.83
CA TYR A 189 15.17 -8.03 -3.46
C TYR A 189 15.34 -6.77 -4.30
N GLN A 190 16.09 -5.83 -3.75
CA GLN A 190 16.54 -4.64 -4.45
C GLN A 190 18.04 -4.45 -4.24
N THR A 191 18.70 -3.83 -5.20
CA THR A 191 20.11 -3.51 -5.12
C THR A 191 20.31 -2.18 -4.42
N VAL A 192 21.02 -2.21 -3.27
CA VAL A 192 21.41 -1.00 -2.53
C VAL A 192 22.94 -0.95 -2.50
N GLY A 193 23.54 -0.04 -3.24
CA GLY A 193 25.00 -0.05 -3.49
C GLY A 193 25.41 -1.33 -4.23
N THR A 194 26.12 -2.22 -3.55
CA THR A 194 26.58 -3.52 -4.09
C THR A 194 25.86 -4.72 -3.47
N THR A 195 24.85 -4.50 -2.63
CA THR A 195 24.21 -5.54 -1.84
C THR A 195 22.76 -5.75 -2.27
N ARG A 196 22.33 -7.00 -2.36
CA ARG A 196 20.92 -7.39 -2.56
C ARG A 196 20.24 -7.45 -1.20
N LEU A 197 19.22 -6.61 -1.00
CA LEU A 197 18.47 -6.51 0.25
C LEU A 197 16.99 -6.74 0.00
N LEU A 198 16.32 -7.39 0.94
CA LEU A 198 14.88 -7.68 0.83
C LEU A 198 14.06 -6.39 0.67
N ILE A 199 13.14 -6.41 -0.26
CA ILE A 199 12.09 -5.40 -0.38
C ILE A 199 11.15 -5.57 0.82
N TYR A 200 10.92 -4.50 1.56
CA TYR A 200 10.17 -4.54 2.82
C TYR A 200 8.64 -4.64 2.63
N HIS A 201 8.12 -4.16 1.52
CA HIS A 201 6.69 -4.16 1.18
C HIS A 201 6.45 -4.56 -0.27
N THR A 202 5.45 -5.39 -0.50
CA THR A 202 5.08 -5.86 -1.86
C THR A 202 4.64 -4.71 -2.77
N ASN A 203 3.94 -3.70 -2.23
CA ASN A 203 3.46 -2.56 -3.00
C ASN A 203 4.58 -1.60 -3.47
N VAL A 204 5.82 -1.84 -3.09
CA VAL A 204 6.99 -1.13 -3.64
C VAL A 204 7.31 -1.62 -5.05
N MET A 205 7.09 -2.93 -5.33
CA MET A 205 7.57 -3.58 -6.54
C MET A 205 6.48 -4.00 -7.52
N MET A 206 5.22 -3.95 -7.11
CA MET A 206 4.12 -4.34 -7.99
C MET A 206 2.80 -3.67 -7.65
N VAL A 207 1.97 -3.52 -8.66
CA VAL A 207 0.57 -3.13 -8.56
C VAL A 207 -0.28 -4.02 -9.47
N VAL A 208 -1.50 -4.31 -9.04
CA VAL A 208 -2.49 -5.06 -9.83
C VAL A 208 -3.70 -4.17 -10.07
N ALA A 209 -4.03 -3.96 -11.34
CA ALA A 209 -5.22 -3.29 -11.83
C ALA A 209 -6.21 -4.32 -12.43
N PRO A 210 -7.43 -3.93 -12.83
CA PRO A 210 -8.38 -4.87 -13.42
C PRO A 210 -7.84 -5.65 -14.63
N ASP A 211 -7.13 -4.97 -15.55
CA ASP A 211 -6.72 -5.53 -16.82
C ASP A 211 -5.22 -5.75 -16.95
N PHE A 212 -4.41 -5.19 -16.05
CA PHE A 212 -2.95 -5.29 -16.11
C PHE A 212 -2.32 -5.37 -14.74
N ALA A 213 -1.07 -5.79 -14.72
CA ALA A 213 -0.20 -5.71 -13.55
C ALA A 213 1.16 -5.13 -13.97
N LEU A 214 1.66 -4.15 -13.21
CA LEU A 214 3.06 -3.72 -13.31
C LEU A 214 3.84 -4.46 -12.22
N VAL A 215 4.98 -5.04 -12.57
CA VAL A 215 5.76 -5.83 -11.62
C VAL A 215 7.24 -5.86 -12.01
N CYS A 216 8.12 -5.72 -11.04
CA CYS A 216 9.56 -5.93 -11.22
C CYS A 216 9.88 -7.42 -10.98
N LEU A 217 9.84 -8.22 -12.04
CA LEU A 217 10.17 -9.65 -11.95
C LEU A 217 11.66 -9.89 -11.65
N ASP A 218 12.54 -8.98 -12.06
CA ASP A 218 13.97 -9.07 -11.77
C ASP A 218 14.31 -8.89 -10.28
N ALA A 219 13.36 -8.35 -9.50
CA ALA A 219 13.48 -8.29 -8.05
C ALA A 219 13.30 -9.67 -7.37
N VAL A 220 12.71 -10.66 -8.07
CA VAL A 220 12.51 -12.02 -7.55
C VAL A 220 13.67 -12.90 -8.00
N ASP A 221 14.63 -13.16 -7.12
CA ASP A 221 15.88 -13.86 -7.48
C ASP A 221 15.67 -15.35 -7.72
N ASP A 222 14.77 -16.02 -6.97
CA ASP A 222 14.45 -17.43 -7.17
C ASP A 222 13.64 -17.64 -8.47
N PRO A 223 14.14 -18.44 -9.44
CA PRO A 223 13.47 -18.63 -10.72
C PRO A 223 12.09 -19.31 -10.60
N LYS A 224 11.88 -20.15 -9.57
CA LYS A 224 10.60 -20.83 -9.36
C LYS A 224 9.55 -19.88 -8.80
N GLU A 225 9.94 -19.04 -7.82
CA GLU A 225 9.07 -18.00 -7.27
C GLU A 225 8.72 -16.96 -8.36
N ARG A 226 9.71 -16.56 -9.16
CA ARG A 226 9.51 -15.64 -10.31
C ARG A 226 8.52 -16.21 -11.33
N ALA A 227 8.70 -17.46 -11.73
CA ALA A 227 7.79 -18.12 -12.66
C ALA A 227 6.38 -18.25 -12.07
N SER A 228 6.26 -18.68 -10.80
CA SER A 228 4.96 -18.78 -10.11
C SER A 228 4.23 -17.43 -10.03
N LEU A 229 4.93 -16.35 -9.74
CA LEU A 229 4.37 -15.00 -9.73
C LEU A 229 3.88 -14.59 -11.13
N GLN A 230 4.72 -14.75 -12.16
CA GLN A 230 4.40 -14.42 -13.54
C GLN A 230 3.21 -15.24 -14.06
N ASP A 231 3.22 -16.56 -13.81
CA ASP A 231 2.14 -17.46 -14.21
C ASP A 231 0.82 -17.07 -13.53
N SER A 232 0.85 -16.77 -12.23
CA SER A 232 -0.34 -16.34 -11.50
C SER A 232 -0.97 -15.07 -12.09
N LEU A 233 -0.14 -14.07 -12.44
CA LEU A 233 -0.60 -12.84 -13.09
C LEU A 233 -1.18 -13.11 -14.48
N THR A 234 -0.50 -13.93 -15.27
CA THR A 234 -0.93 -14.28 -16.64
C THR A 234 -2.23 -15.09 -16.63
N PHE A 235 -2.34 -16.12 -15.77
CA PHE A 235 -3.55 -16.93 -15.63
C PHE A 235 -4.75 -16.15 -15.08
N SER A 236 -4.50 -15.07 -14.33
CA SER A 236 -5.56 -14.16 -13.89
C SER A 236 -6.04 -13.19 -14.97
N GLY A 237 -5.53 -13.32 -16.21
CA GLY A 237 -5.93 -12.52 -17.37
C GLY A 237 -5.31 -11.13 -17.42
N LYS A 238 -4.24 -10.87 -16.61
CA LYS A 238 -3.57 -9.57 -16.60
C LYS A 238 -2.56 -9.44 -17.74
N VAL A 239 -2.52 -8.28 -18.37
CA VAL A 239 -1.36 -7.89 -19.17
C VAL A 239 -0.22 -7.56 -18.22
N VAL A 240 0.84 -8.36 -18.24
CA VAL A 240 2.00 -8.14 -17.37
C VAL A 240 2.94 -7.12 -18.00
N ILE A 241 3.12 -5.98 -17.34
CA ILE A 241 4.02 -4.89 -17.75
C ILE A 241 5.25 -4.96 -16.85
N PRO A 242 6.42 -5.31 -17.39
CA PRO A 242 7.63 -5.43 -16.58
C PRO A 242 8.15 -4.06 -16.16
N LEU A 243 8.59 -3.97 -14.91
CA LEU A 243 9.33 -2.84 -14.36
C LEU A 243 10.79 -3.22 -14.13
N THR A 244 11.69 -2.25 -14.26
CA THR A 244 13.08 -2.37 -13.87
C THR A 244 13.31 -1.94 -12.43
N GLU A 245 14.39 -2.36 -11.78
CA GLU A 245 14.77 -1.86 -10.45
C GLU A 245 15.02 -0.34 -10.46
N GLN A 246 15.51 0.21 -11.57
CA GLN A 246 15.69 1.66 -11.70
C GLN A 246 14.34 2.40 -11.65
N GLN A 247 13.30 1.86 -12.27
CA GLN A 247 11.94 2.41 -12.20
C GLN A 247 11.35 2.27 -10.80
N LEU A 248 11.67 1.19 -10.05
CA LEU A 248 11.26 1.07 -8.64
C LEU A 248 11.83 2.20 -7.79
N ALA A 249 13.06 2.65 -8.03
CA ALA A 249 13.65 3.78 -7.33
C ALA A 249 12.87 5.10 -7.58
N GLN A 250 12.06 5.16 -8.65
CA GLN A 250 11.14 6.26 -8.96
C GLN A 250 9.69 5.96 -8.52
N PHE A 251 9.49 4.95 -7.69
CA PHE A 251 8.19 4.49 -7.19
C PHE A 251 7.23 3.92 -8.25
N ALA A 252 7.74 3.36 -9.34
CA ALA A 252 6.93 2.75 -10.40
C ALA A 252 6.06 1.58 -9.93
N GLY A 253 6.50 0.83 -8.93
CA GLY A 253 5.71 -0.25 -8.33
C GLY A 253 4.63 0.22 -7.37
N ASN A 254 4.65 1.51 -6.95
CA ASN A 254 3.73 2.06 -5.97
C ASN A 254 2.67 2.93 -6.63
N MET A 255 1.71 2.28 -7.28
CA MET A 255 0.58 2.92 -7.95
C MET A 255 -0.74 2.48 -7.36
N LEU A 256 -1.81 3.24 -7.62
CA LEU A 256 -3.16 2.92 -7.19
C LEU A 256 -4.16 3.07 -8.32
N ALA A 257 -4.82 1.98 -8.68
CA ALA A 257 -5.94 2.02 -9.63
C ALA A 257 -7.22 2.47 -8.92
N LEU A 258 -7.90 3.46 -9.49
CA LEU A 258 -9.14 4.04 -9.00
C LEU A 258 -10.20 4.06 -10.12
N THR A 259 -11.46 4.16 -9.73
CA THR A 259 -12.57 4.42 -10.66
C THR A 259 -13.24 5.73 -10.24
N ALA A 260 -13.27 6.72 -11.11
CA ALA A 260 -13.97 7.96 -10.84
C ALA A 260 -15.50 7.74 -10.70
N THR A 261 -16.20 8.65 -10.05
CA THR A 261 -17.67 8.55 -9.86
C THR A 261 -18.44 8.55 -11.18
N ASP A 262 -17.85 9.09 -12.26
CA ASP A 262 -18.36 9.04 -13.63
C ASP A 262 -18.02 7.73 -14.37
N GLY A 263 -17.31 6.80 -13.72
CA GLY A 263 -16.92 5.49 -14.27
C GLY A 263 -15.58 5.47 -15.00
N LYS A 264 -14.86 6.59 -15.09
CA LYS A 264 -13.53 6.66 -15.72
C LYS A 264 -12.50 5.93 -14.86
N ALA A 265 -11.71 5.05 -15.49
CA ALA A 265 -10.57 4.40 -14.86
C ALA A 265 -9.40 5.38 -14.73
N LEU A 266 -8.77 5.40 -13.58
CA LEU A 266 -7.63 6.27 -13.26
C LEU A 266 -6.51 5.43 -12.64
N LEU A 267 -5.27 5.80 -12.94
CA LEU A 267 -4.08 5.25 -12.30
C LEU A 267 -3.30 6.39 -11.64
N VAL A 268 -3.22 6.36 -10.32
CA VAL A 268 -2.42 7.33 -9.55
C VAL A 268 -1.01 6.80 -9.46
N MET A 269 -0.03 7.59 -9.86
CA MET A 269 1.38 7.22 -9.90
C MET A 269 2.29 8.37 -9.44
N SER A 270 3.56 8.05 -9.18
CA SER A 270 4.58 9.04 -8.87
C SER A 270 4.85 9.95 -10.08
N CYS A 271 4.91 11.27 -9.87
CA CYS A 271 5.31 12.22 -10.91
C CYS A 271 6.77 12.05 -11.37
N LEU A 272 7.62 11.42 -10.55
CA LEU A 272 9.00 11.12 -10.92
C LEU A 272 9.12 10.18 -12.13
N LEU A 273 8.10 9.34 -12.36
CA LEU A 273 8.05 8.48 -13.53
C LEU A 273 7.74 9.25 -14.81
N TYR A 274 6.88 10.24 -14.70
CA TYR A 274 6.44 11.02 -15.86
C TYR A 274 7.53 12.00 -16.33
N THR A 275 8.29 12.55 -15.40
CA THR A 275 9.35 13.52 -15.72
C THR A 275 10.64 12.89 -16.26
N SER A 276 10.84 11.57 -16.12
CA SER A 276 12.04 10.89 -16.64
C SER A 276 12.02 10.70 -18.16
N ASP A 277 10.82 10.63 -18.77
CA ASP A 277 10.64 10.43 -20.22
C ASP A 277 10.07 11.66 -20.96
N ALA A 278 9.61 12.67 -20.22
CA ALA A 278 8.97 13.88 -20.76
C ALA A 278 9.75 15.13 -20.37
N ALA A 279 10.98 15.25 -20.88
CA ALA A 279 11.79 16.46 -20.70
C ALA A 279 11.16 17.74 -21.30
N ASP A 280 10.00 17.64 -21.97
CA ASP A 280 9.40 18.71 -22.76
C ASP A 280 7.91 19.02 -22.44
N ASP A 281 7.28 18.43 -21.38
CA ASP A 281 5.90 18.76 -21.06
C ASP A 281 5.79 19.74 -19.88
N PRO A 282 5.40 21.02 -20.12
CA PRO A 282 5.30 22.05 -19.08
C PRO A 282 4.05 21.94 -18.19
N THR A 283 3.29 20.82 -18.24
CA THR A 283 1.99 20.67 -17.55
C THR A 283 2.01 19.77 -16.32
N CYS A 284 3.19 19.44 -15.77
CA CYS A 284 3.32 18.79 -14.45
C CYS A 284 3.37 19.80 -13.31
#